data_5c107dec86dc9b7c022da84bb17cc5a8
#
_entry.id   5c107dec86dc9b7c022da84bb17cc5a8
#
_cell.length_a   1.000
_cell.length_b   1.000
_cell.length_c   1.000
_cell.angle_alpha   90.00
_cell.angle_beta   90.00
_cell.angle_gamma   90.00
#
_symmetry.space_group_name_H-M   'P 1'
#
loop_
_entity.id
_entity.type
_entity.pdbx_description
1 polymer ?
#
loop_
_entity_poly.entity_id
_entity_poly.type
_entity_poly.pdbx_seq_one_letter_code
_entity_poly.pdbx_strand_id
1 'polypeptide(L)'
;KGLYMRFYFFASFIVFCIWLGYEIHKRRNAEAKNYEAFWDREHAANSTRRKSLDGLPYITIPVETFPFGLLPGNEQVPEYEQTIRDLAQEPVVNLTGFSNTDLKLQYGAPNIDLLSLYDQRYTTLVCTLQSWAELLYKEGQPAAARILLEFAADTHTDIYASYELLVRIYEENSEKEKISSLLPLAQEIRSLSKNRIITLLEEHR
;
A
#
# COMPACT_ATOMS: atom_id res chain seq x y z
N LYS A 1 8.51 -63.41 17.01
CA LYS A 1 8.97 -61.96 16.98
C LYS A 1 8.11 -61.07 16.06
N GLY A 2 7.54 -61.57 14.95
CA GLY A 2 6.74 -60.74 14.01
C GLY A 2 5.35 -60.31 14.50
N LEU A 3 4.75 -61.00 15.46
CA LEU A 3 3.38 -60.73 15.95
C LEU A 3 3.39 -59.48 16.87
N TYR A 4 4.37 -59.34 17.75
CA TYR A 4 4.52 -58.17 18.64
C TYR A 4 4.78 -56.88 17.88
N MET A 5 5.58 -56.93 16.82
CA MET A 5 5.89 -55.75 15.99
C MET A 5 4.66 -55.22 15.25
N ARG A 6 3.76 -56.12 14.80
CA ARG A 6 2.49 -55.73 14.19
C ARG A 6 1.52 -55.09 15.19
N PHE A 7 1.54 -55.55 16.46
CA PHE A 7 0.71 -54.99 17.50
C PHE A 7 1.12 -53.56 17.87
N TYR A 8 2.41 -53.30 18.04
CA TYR A 8 2.92 -51.93 18.31
C TYR A 8 2.63 -50.97 17.17
N PHE A 9 2.77 -51.42 15.93
CA PHE A 9 2.42 -50.60 14.78
C PHE A 9 0.93 -50.24 14.74
N PHE A 10 0.07 -51.19 15.03
CA PHE A 10 -1.37 -50.98 15.07
C PHE A 10 -1.77 -50.05 16.22
N ALA A 11 -1.18 -50.22 17.39
CA ALA A 11 -1.41 -49.35 18.54
C ALA A 11 -0.96 -47.90 18.27
N SER A 12 0.21 -47.72 17.66
CA SER A 12 0.68 -46.39 17.29
C SER A 12 -0.20 -45.70 16.21
N PHE A 13 -0.73 -46.48 15.28
CA PHE A 13 -1.69 -45.99 14.28
C PHE A 13 -3.00 -45.52 14.92
N ILE A 14 -3.55 -46.27 15.90
CA ILE A 14 -4.74 -45.85 16.64
C ILE A 14 -4.49 -44.52 17.38
N VAL A 15 -3.35 -44.40 18.07
CA VAL A 15 -2.98 -43.16 18.78
C VAL A 15 -2.87 -41.98 17.80
N PHE A 16 -2.26 -42.22 16.63
CA PHE A 16 -2.16 -41.22 15.57
C PHE A 16 -3.56 -40.79 15.07
N CYS A 17 -4.47 -41.74 14.83
CA CYS A 17 -5.83 -41.41 14.39
C CYS A 17 -6.60 -40.60 15.44
N ILE A 18 -6.45 -40.93 16.73
CA ILE A 18 -7.08 -40.17 17.82
C ILE A 18 -6.50 -38.75 17.87
N TRP A 19 -5.17 -38.61 17.81
CA TRP A 19 -4.50 -37.32 17.78
C TRP A 19 -4.92 -36.50 16.58
N LEU A 20 -4.94 -37.07 15.38
CA LEU A 20 -5.37 -36.43 14.15
C LEU A 20 -6.82 -35.94 14.24
N GLY A 21 -7.72 -36.81 14.77
CA GLY A 21 -9.13 -36.44 15.00
C GLY A 21 -9.26 -35.23 15.96
N TYR A 22 -8.48 -35.23 17.04
CA TYR A 22 -8.43 -34.11 17.98
C TYR A 22 -7.93 -32.82 17.31
N GLU A 23 -6.86 -32.91 16.54
CA GLU A 23 -6.29 -31.73 15.86
C GLU A 23 -7.24 -31.16 14.79
N ILE A 24 -7.90 -32.01 14.02
CA ILE A 24 -8.95 -31.62 13.06
C ILE A 24 -10.10 -30.91 13.77
N HIS A 25 -10.59 -31.51 14.89
CA HIS A 25 -11.68 -30.91 15.67
C HIS A 25 -11.30 -29.54 16.26
N LYS A 26 -10.09 -29.42 16.80
CA LYS A 26 -9.53 -28.17 17.34
C LYS A 26 -9.45 -27.07 16.26
N ARG A 27 -8.94 -27.42 15.08
CA ARG A 27 -8.84 -26.46 13.94
C ARG A 27 -10.23 -26.02 13.49
N ARG A 28 -11.16 -26.94 13.33
CA ARG A 28 -12.54 -26.64 12.91
C ARG A 28 -13.25 -25.71 13.88
N ASN A 29 -13.05 -25.91 15.19
CA ASN A 29 -13.61 -25.02 16.21
C ASN A 29 -12.96 -23.62 16.21
N ALA A 30 -11.66 -23.54 15.95
CA ALA A 30 -10.97 -22.26 15.80
C ALA A 30 -11.45 -21.50 14.54
N GLU A 31 -11.63 -22.21 13.41
CA GLU A 31 -12.16 -21.64 12.18
C GLU A 31 -13.60 -21.12 12.36
N ALA A 32 -14.46 -21.89 13.04
CA ALA A 32 -15.84 -21.48 13.34
C ALA A 32 -15.88 -20.19 14.18
N LYS A 33 -15.04 -20.10 15.23
CA LYS A 33 -14.94 -18.88 16.05
C LYS A 33 -14.42 -17.68 15.26
N ASN A 34 -13.42 -17.88 14.40
CA ASN A 34 -12.88 -16.83 13.55
C ASN A 34 -13.94 -16.34 12.55
N TYR A 35 -14.74 -17.25 12.01
CA TYR A 35 -15.85 -16.94 11.12
C TYR A 35 -16.94 -16.11 11.82
N GLU A 36 -17.37 -16.52 13.02
CA GLU A 36 -18.32 -15.75 13.82
C GLU A 36 -17.78 -14.35 14.13
N ALA A 37 -16.55 -14.25 14.64
CA ALA A 37 -15.91 -12.98 14.96
C ALA A 37 -15.77 -12.05 13.72
N PHE A 38 -15.50 -12.62 12.55
CA PHE A 38 -15.47 -11.89 11.29
C PHE A 38 -16.86 -11.28 10.98
N TRP A 39 -17.91 -12.09 11.05
CA TRP A 39 -19.26 -11.62 10.74
C TRP A 39 -19.79 -10.62 11.77
N ASP A 40 -19.50 -10.82 13.05
CA ASP A 40 -19.84 -9.85 14.09
C ASP A 40 -19.19 -8.48 13.83
N ARG A 41 -17.91 -8.50 13.39
CA ARG A 41 -17.20 -7.27 13.03
C ARG A 41 -17.80 -6.62 11.78
N GLU A 42 -18.17 -7.39 10.76
CA GLU A 42 -18.83 -6.86 9.55
C GLU A 42 -20.21 -6.28 9.87
N HIS A 43 -21.01 -6.94 10.72
CA HIS A 43 -22.30 -6.41 11.15
C HIS A 43 -22.15 -5.10 11.94
N ALA A 44 -21.19 -5.05 12.86
CA ALA A 44 -20.88 -3.83 13.60
C ALA A 44 -20.46 -2.69 12.66
N ALA A 45 -19.59 -3.00 11.69
CA ALA A 45 -19.13 -2.04 10.70
C ALA A 45 -20.28 -1.49 9.85
N ASN A 46 -21.14 -2.36 9.34
CA ASN A 46 -22.29 -1.97 8.50
C ASN A 46 -23.35 -1.16 9.26
N SER A 47 -23.42 -1.32 10.58
CA SER A 47 -24.34 -0.55 11.44
C SER A 47 -23.76 0.77 11.95
N THR A 48 -22.47 1.04 11.69
CA THR A 48 -21.80 2.26 12.17
C THR A 48 -22.35 3.48 11.45
N ARG A 49 -22.85 4.46 12.23
CA ARG A 49 -23.41 5.72 11.73
C ARG A 49 -22.33 6.58 11.07
N ARG A 50 -22.75 7.47 10.17
CA ARG A 50 -21.88 8.48 9.54
C ARG A 50 -21.15 9.30 10.60
N LYS A 51 -19.83 9.48 10.41
CA LYS A 51 -18.97 10.36 11.21
C LYS A 51 -18.37 11.45 10.32
N SER A 52 -17.82 12.52 10.93
CA SER A 52 -17.11 13.56 10.20
C SER A 52 -15.84 12.99 9.55
N LEU A 53 -15.50 13.54 8.40
CA LEU A 53 -14.26 13.25 7.65
C LEU A 53 -13.21 14.37 7.78
N ASP A 54 -13.48 15.42 8.59
CA ASP A 54 -12.60 16.60 8.72
C ASP A 54 -11.21 16.25 9.26
N GLY A 55 -11.06 15.13 9.96
CA GLY A 55 -9.80 14.66 10.51
C GLY A 55 -9.00 13.74 9.61
N LEU A 56 -9.36 13.58 8.32
CA LEU A 56 -8.60 12.77 7.38
C LEU A 56 -7.28 13.48 7.00
N PRO A 57 -6.21 12.71 6.75
CA PRO A 57 -4.94 13.25 6.26
C PRO A 57 -5.02 13.60 4.77
N TYR A 58 -5.71 14.70 4.46
CA TYR A 58 -5.85 15.17 3.08
C TYR A 58 -4.50 15.58 2.50
N ILE A 59 -4.23 15.11 1.28
CA ILE A 59 -3.01 15.42 0.53
C ILE A 59 -3.24 16.71 -0.25
N THR A 60 -2.40 17.73 0.01
CA THR A 60 -2.37 18.95 -0.78
C THR A 60 -1.29 18.81 -1.86
N ILE A 61 -1.70 18.90 -3.12
CA ILE A 61 -0.79 18.77 -4.27
C ILE A 61 -0.14 20.13 -4.53
N PRO A 62 1.21 20.27 -4.44
CA PRO A 62 1.90 21.55 -4.61
C PRO A 62 2.11 21.88 -6.10
N VAL A 63 1.06 22.23 -6.80
CA VAL A 63 1.05 22.45 -8.25
C VAL A 63 2.14 23.47 -8.69
N GLU A 64 2.43 24.46 -7.87
CA GLU A 64 3.40 25.52 -8.17
C GLU A 64 4.85 25.02 -8.23
N THR A 65 5.14 23.88 -7.59
CA THR A 65 6.50 23.31 -7.55
C THR A 65 6.74 22.27 -8.63
N PHE A 66 5.66 21.78 -9.25
CA PHE A 66 5.75 20.73 -10.27
C PHE A 66 6.25 21.28 -11.62
N PRO A 67 6.94 20.44 -12.41
CA PRO A 67 7.60 20.84 -13.64
C PRO A 67 6.64 20.96 -14.83
N PHE A 68 5.56 21.72 -14.66
CA PHE A 68 4.60 22.00 -15.72
C PHE A 68 5.22 22.74 -16.90
N GLY A 69 4.79 22.42 -18.11
CA GLY A 69 5.26 23.05 -19.35
C GLY A 69 6.63 22.57 -19.80
N LEU A 70 7.28 21.65 -19.09
CA LEU A 70 8.45 20.94 -19.60
C LEU A 70 8.04 19.96 -20.72
N LEU A 71 8.83 19.87 -21.77
CA LEU A 71 8.59 18.98 -22.91
C LEU A 71 7.30 19.28 -23.69
N PRO A 72 7.10 20.51 -24.18
CA PRO A 72 5.87 20.94 -24.86
C PRO A 72 5.59 20.16 -26.16
N GLY A 73 6.57 19.43 -26.70
CA GLY A 73 6.43 18.59 -27.89
C GLY A 73 6.06 17.13 -27.60
N ASN A 74 5.93 16.74 -26.34
CA ASN A 74 5.55 15.38 -25.98
C ASN A 74 4.01 15.27 -25.87
N GLU A 75 3.43 14.25 -26.51
CA GLU A 75 1.98 14.06 -26.56
C GLU A 75 1.36 13.60 -25.23
N GLN A 76 2.14 12.97 -24.34
CA GLN A 76 1.66 12.41 -23.07
C GLN A 76 1.70 13.41 -21.91
N VAL A 77 2.67 14.36 -21.93
CA VAL A 77 2.84 15.32 -20.84
C VAL A 77 1.59 16.15 -20.56
N PRO A 78 0.86 16.68 -21.56
CA PRO A 78 -0.34 17.46 -21.29
C PRO A 78 -1.43 16.66 -20.55
N GLU A 79 -1.56 15.36 -20.79
CA GLU A 79 -2.50 14.49 -20.10
C GLU A 79 -2.12 14.33 -18.62
N TYR A 80 -0.84 14.08 -18.32
CA TYR A 80 -0.34 14.01 -16.94
C TYR A 80 -0.56 15.31 -16.20
N GLU A 81 -0.18 16.44 -16.83
CA GLU A 81 -0.35 17.77 -16.26
C GLU A 81 -1.83 18.09 -15.96
N GLN A 82 -2.72 17.78 -16.88
CA GLN A 82 -4.15 18.02 -16.69
C GLN A 82 -4.70 17.15 -15.55
N THR A 83 -4.34 15.87 -15.51
CA THR A 83 -4.74 14.95 -14.44
C THR A 83 -4.32 15.47 -13.07
N ILE A 84 -3.08 15.95 -12.93
CA ILE A 84 -2.60 16.49 -11.66
C ILE A 84 -3.33 17.79 -11.28
N ARG A 85 -3.63 18.68 -12.23
CA ARG A 85 -4.40 19.91 -11.97
C ARG A 85 -5.83 19.60 -11.52
N ASP A 86 -6.47 18.61 -12.14
CA ASP A 86 -7.81 18.20 -11.77
C ASP A 86 -7.82 17.59 -10.35
N LEU A 87 -6.86 16.71 -10.05
CA LEU A 87 -6.70 16.12 -8.72
C LEU A 87 -6.40 17.14 -7.63
N ALA A 88 -5.69 18.24 -7.96
CA ALA A 88 -5.38 19.30 -7.00
C ALA A 88 -6.61 20.08 -6.52
N GLN A 89 -7.73 20.02 -7.26
CA GLN A 89 -9.00 20.66 -6.89
C GLN A 89 -9.90 19.74 -6.03
N GLU A 90 -9.49 18.51 -5.83
CA GLU A 90 -10.33 17.47 -5.26
C GLU A 90 -9.70 16.88 -3.98
N PRO A 91 -10.52 16.39 -3.03
CA PRO A 91 -9.98 15.68 -1.87
C PRO A 91 -9.28 14.39 -2.30
N VAL A 92 -8.04 14.24 -1.86
CA VAL A 92 -7.18 13.06 -2.08
C VAL A 92 -6.70 12.56 -0.73
N VAL A 93 -6.81 11.26 -0.47
CA VAL A 93 -6.40 10.64 0.79
C VAL A 93 -5.78 9.28 0.51
N ASN A 94 -4.63 9.01 1.13
CA ASN A 94 -4.01 7.69 1.10
C ASN A 94 -4.66 6.77 2.15
N LEU A 95 -5.47 5.84 1.70
CA LEU A 95 -6.11 4.81 2.54
C LEU A 95 -5.51 3.42 2.33
N THR A 96 -4.35 3.32 1.69
CA THR A 96 -3.62 2.07 1.47
C THR A 96 -3.44 1.31 2.79
N GLY A 97 -3.77 0.02 2.78
CA GLY A 97 -3.64 -0.86 3.94
C GLY A 97 -4.82 -0.86 4.91
N PHE A 98 -5.84 -0.02 4.71
CA PHE A 98 -7.10 -0.13 5.43
C PHE A 98 -8.08 -1.07 4.70
N SER A 99 -8.76 -1.93 5.44
CA SER A 99 -9.89 -2.69 4.90
C SER A 99 -11.17 -1.84 4.90
N ASN A 100 -12.13 -2.19 4.04
CA ASN A 100 -13.45 -1.55 4.05
C ASN A 100 -14.14 -1.63 5.41
N THR A 101 -13.95 -2.72 6.15
CA THR A 101 -14.47 -2.92 7.51
C THR A 101 -13.85 -1.92 8.47
N ASP A 102 -12.53 -1.69 8.40
CA ASP A 102 -11.84 -0.69 9.22
C ASP A 102 -12.38 0.71 8.94
N LEU A 103 -12.51 1.07 7.66
CA LEU A 103 -13.01 2.37 7.23
C LEU A 103 -14.46 2.59 7.68
N LYS A 104 -15.34 1.57 7.56
CA LYS A 104 -16.71 1.65 8.07
C LYS A 104 -16.76 1.84 9.58
N LEU A 105 -15.97 1.09 10.34
CA LEU A 105 -15.89 1.22 11.80
C LEU A 105 -15.37 2.60 12.23
N GLN A 106 -14.37 3.10 11.55
CA GLN A 106 -13.70 4.35 11.88
C GLN A 106 -14.52 5.58 11.46
N TYR A 107 -15.09 5.58 10.25
CA TYR A 107 -15.72 6.75 9.63
C TYR A 107 -17.23 6.60 9.38
N GLY A 108 -17.77 5.40 9.56
CA GLY A 108 -19.17 5.09 9.33
C GLY A 108 -19.44 4.50 7.95
N ALA A 109 -20.34 3.50 7.92
CA ALA A 109 -20.71 2.80 6.69
C ALA A 109 -21.18 3.73 5.55
N PRO A 110 -21.94 4.82 5.79
CA PRO A 110 -22.40 5.72 4.73
C PRO A 110 -21.30 6.56 4.07
N ASN A 111 -20.06 6.53 4.59
CA ASN A 111 -18.94 7.26 4.01
C ASN A 111 -18.06 6.40 3.11
N ILE A 112 -18.31 5.08 3.00
CA ILE A 112 -17.39 4.17 2.32
C ILE A 112 -17.18 4.51 0.84
N ASP A 113 -18.24 4.89 0.13
CA ASP A 113 -18.15 5.25 -1.28
C ASP A 113 -17.29 6.51 -1.49
N LEU A 114 -17.45 7.49 -0.60
CA LEU A 114 -16.67 8.73 -0.63
C LEU A 114 -15.20 8.48 -0.30
N LEU A 115 -14.93 7.65 0.71
CA LEU A 115 -13.56 7.26 1.07
C LEU A 115 -12.89 6.47 -0.05
N SER A 116 -13.63 5.56 -0.70
CA SER A 116 -13.13 4.81 -1.85
C SER A 116 -12.79 5.74 -3.03
N LEU A 117 -13.59 6.79 -3.25
CA LEU A 117 -13.30 7.80 -4.26
C LEU A 117 -12.01 8.58 -3.94
N TYR A 118 -11.79 8.96 -2.68
CA TYR A 118 -10.57 9.65 -2.26
C TYR A 118 -9.32 8.78 -2.45
N ASP A 119 -9.42 7.49 -2.13
CA ASP A 119 -8.34 6.52 -2.31
C ASP A 119 -8.07 6.22 -3.80
N GLN A 120 -9.11 6.15 -4.62
CA GLN A 120 -8.98 6.02 -6.07
C GLN A 120 -8.23 7.23 -6.67
N ARG A 121 -8.55 8.45 -6.21
CA ARG A 121 -7.83 9.67 -6.61
C ARG A 121 -6.36 9.61 -6.19
N TYR A 122 -6.08 9.11 -4.99
CA TYR A 122 -4.70 8.89 -4.55
C TYR A 122 -3.96 7.90 -5.45
N THR A 123 -4.58 6.78 -5.78
CA THR A 123 -3.99 5.81 -6.72
C THR A 123 -3.71 6.45 -8.08
N THR A 124 -4.64 7.22 -8.61
CA THR A 124 -4.46 7.96 -9.86
C THR A 124 -3.29 8.95 -9.75
N LEU A 125 -3.21 9.69 -8.64
CA LEU A 125 -2.12 10.64 -8.37
C LEU A 125 -0.76 9.96 -8.44
N VAL A 126 -0.53 8.93 -7.64
CA VAL A 126 0.81 8.30 -7.55
C VAL A 126 1.21 7.57 -8.82
N CYS A 127 0.24 6.96 -9.54
CA CYS A 127 0.49 6.36 -10.84
C CYS A 127 0.84 7.41 -11.91
N THR A 128 0.16 8.55 -11.92
CA THR A 128 0.45 9.65 -12.84
C THR A 128 1.82 10.26 -12.55
N LEU A 129 2.14 10.52 -11.28
CA LEU A 129 3.46 11.01 -10.86
C LEU A 129 4.59 10.08 -11.29
N GLN A 130 4.42 8.76 -11.10
CA GLN A 130 5.39 7.76 -11.51
C GLN A 130 5.59 7.77 -13.04
N SER A 131 4.51 7.71 -13.81
CA SER A 131 4.60 7.68 -15.28
C SER A 131 5.22 8.96 -15.84
N TRP A 132 4.85 10.10 -15.28
CA TRP A 132 5.41 11.39 -15.68
C TRP A 132 6.87 11.51 -15.30
N ALA A 133 7.27 11.09 -14.10
CA ALA A 133 8.66 11.10 -13.67
C ALA A 133 9.54 10.16 -14.54
N GLU A 134 9.06 8.97 -14.90
CA GLU A 134 9.78 8.09 -15.82
C GLU A 134 9.98 8.74 -17.19
N LEU A 135 8.96 9.41 -17.71
CA LEU A 135 9.05 10.10 -18.99
C LEU A 135 10.08 11.24 -18.91
N LEU A 136 9.99 12.10 -17.90
CA LEU A 136 10.94 13.19 -17.67
C LEU A 136 12.38 12.69 -17.55
N TYR A 137 12.59 11.60 -16.81
CA TYR A 137 13.91 10.99 -16.68
C TYR A 137 14.46 10.50 -18.02
N LYS A 138 13.64 9.80 -18.82
CA LYS A 138 13.99 9.33 -20.18
C LYS A 138 14.37 10.49 -21.13
N GLU A 139 13.69 11.61 -21.01
CA GLU A 139 13.93 12.82 -21.80
C GLU A 139 15.07 13.69 -21.23
N GLY A 140 15.88 13.16 -20.31
CA GLY A 140 17.05 13.84 -19.77
C GLY A 140 16.74 14.98 -18.79
N GLN A 141 15.58 14.90 -18.11
CA GLN A 141 15.14 15.86 -17.09
C GLN A 141 15.09 15.23 -15.69
N PRO A 142 16.21 14.64 -15.16
CA PRO A 142 16.19 13.92 -13.88
C PRO A 142 15.84 14.83 -12.70
N ALA A 143 16.22 16.10 -12.72
CA ALA A 143 15.89 17.06 -11.68
C ALA A 143 14.37 17.29 -11.56
N ALA A 144 13.67 17.33 -12.68
CA ALA A 144 12.21 17.46 -12.73
C ALA A 144 11.50 16.17 -12.28
N ALA A 145 11.99 15.01 -12.75
CA ALA A 145 11.50 13.72 -12.32
C ALA A 145 11.61 13.54 -10.80
N ARG A 146 12.72 13.97 -10.23
CA ARG A 146 12.98 13.92 -8.80
C ARG A 146 11.91 14.66 -7.97
N ILE A 147 11.51 15.87 -8.37
CA ILE A 147 10.48 16.66 -7.66
C ILE A 147 9.19 15.84 -7.52
N LEU A 148 8.76 15.18 -8.58
CA LEU A 148 7.55 14.37 -8.58
C LEU A 148 7.69 13.13 -7.69
N LEU A 149 8.85 12.48 -7.72
CA LEU A 149 9.10 11.26 -6.95
C LEU A 149 9.30 11.55 -5.45
N GLU A 150 9.96 12.65 -5.09
CA GLU A 150 10.07 13.10 -3.70
C GLU A 150 8.67 13.35 -3.12
N PHE A 151 7.81 14.07 -3.84
CA PHE A 151 6.42 14.27 -3.40
C PHE A 151 5.63 12.95 -3.31
N ALA A 152 5.81 12.04 -4.26
CA ALA A 152 5.17 10.72 -4.18
C ALA A 152 5.63 9.94 -2.93
N ALA A 153 6.93 10.00 -2.59
CA ALA A 153 7.46 9.38 -1.38
C ALA A 153 6.90 10.03 -0.10
N ASP A 154 6.78 11.37 -0.06
CA ASP A 154 6.19 12.11 1.06
C ASP A 154 4.72 11.73 1.31
N THR A 155 3.99 11.34 0.26
CA THR A 155 2.62 10.82 0.40
C THR A 155 2.55 9.33 0.74
N HIS A 156 3.70 8.70 1.04
CA HIS A 156 3.84 7.28 1.37
C HIS A 156 3.36 6.34 0.26
N THR A 157 3.72 6.64 -0.99
CA THR A 157 3.44 5.74 -2.11
C THR A 157 4.04 4.36 -1.86
N ASP A 158 3.36 3.33 -2.31
CA ASP A 158 3.86 1.95 -2.25
C ASP A 158 4.35 1.44 -3.62
N ILE A 159 4.48 2.34 -4.58
CA ILE A 159 5.01 2.03 -5.92
C ILE A 159 6.52 1.87 -5.83
N TYR A 160 6.99 0.63 -5.89
CA TYR A 160 8.42 0.30 -5.82
C TYR A 160 9.26 1.04 -6.87
N ALA A 161 8.74 1.17 -8.11
CA ALA A 161 9.43 1.84 -9.20
C ALA A 161 9.72 3.32 -8.91
N SER A 162 8.89 3.99 -8.10
CA SER A 162 9.11 5.37 -7.67
C SER A 162 10.39 5.48 -6.82
N TYR A 163 10.56 4.57 -5.87
CA TYR A 163 11.77 4.54 -5.03
C TYR A 163 12.99 4.10 -5.82
N GLU A 164 12.87 3.10 -6.69
CA GLU A 164 13.98 2.64 -7.53
C GLU A 164 14.52 3.76 -8.44
N LEU A 165 13.63 4.53 -9.08
CA LEU A 165 14.04 5.65 -9.92
C LEU A 165 14.60 6.80 -9.09
N LEU A 166 14.03 7.10 -7.92
CA LEU A 166 14.52 8.15 -7.03
C LEU A 166 15.91 7.83 -6.48
N VAL A 167 16.16 6.59 -6.06
CA VAL A 167 17.49 6.09 -5.64
C VAL A 167 18.51 6.28 -6.75
N ARG A 168 18.17 5.86 -7.97
CA ARG A 168 19.04 6.04 -9.15
C ARG A 168 19.41 7.50 -9.38
N ILE A 169 18.43 8.41 -9.31
CA ILE A 169 18.67 9.86 -9.47
C ILE A 169 19.60 10.38 -8.37
N TYR A 170 19.44 9.95 -7.12
CA TYR A 170 20.30 10.34 -6.02
C TYR A 170 21.74 9.81 -6.17
N GLU A 171 21.91 8.58 -6.65
CA GLU A 171 23.24 8.01 -6.92
C GLU A 171 23.96 8.75 -8.05
N GLU A 172 23.27 9.04 -9.14
CA GLU A 172 23.82 9.82 -10.27
C GLU A 172 24.27 11.23 -9.85
N ASN A 173 23.57 11.82 -8.88
CA ASN A 173 23.92 13.11 -8.32
C ASN A 173 24.90 13.05 -7.13
N SER A 174 25.37 11.86 -6.73
CA SER A 174 26.19 11.65 -5.53
C SER A 174 25.55 12.12 -4.22
N GLU A 175 24.21 12.06 -4.14
CA GLU A 175 23.40 12.51 -2.98
C GLU A 175 22.93 11.33 -2.11
N LYS A 176 23.80 10.36 -1.83
CA LYS A 176 23.44 9.13 -1.08
C LYS A 176 22.82 9.39 0.29
N GLU A 177 23.17 10.49 0.94
CA GLU A 177 22.58 10.86 2.24
C GLU A 177 21.05 11.01 2.17
N LYS A 178 20.51 11.41 1.02
CA LYS A 178 19.07 11.53 0.81
C LYS A 178 18.35 10.19 0.74
N ILE A 179 19.02 9.13 0.34
CA ILE A 179 18.44 7.77 0.35
C ILE A 179 18.09 7.38 1.79
N SER A 180 18.96 7.70 2.75
CA SER A 180 18.70 7.44 4.18
C SER A 180 17.49 8.21 4.70
N SER A 181 17.17 9.40 4.16
CA SER A 181 16.00 10.18 4.57
C SER A 181 14.66 9.59 4.09
N LEU A 182 14.68 8.71 3.10
CA LEU A 182 13.47 8.00 2.64
C LEU A 182 13.05 6.85 3.56
N LEU A 183 13.96 6.32 4.39
CA LEU A 183 13.66 5.17 5.28
C LEU A 183 12.51 5.43 6.26
N PRO A 184 12.43 6.57 6.96
CA PRO A 184 11.28 6.86 7.81
C PRO A 184 9.95 6.88 7.03
N LEU A 185 9.93 7.48 5.83
CA LEU A 185 8.74 7.51 4.97
C LEU A 185 8.33 6.09 4.54
N ALA A 186 9.30 5.27 4.13
CA ALA A 186 9.06 3.88 3.76
C ALA A 186 8.55 3.02 4.93
N GLN A 187 8.95 3.34 6.16
CA GLN A 187 8.44 2.65 7.35
C GLN A 187 6.96 2.92 7.64
N GLU A 188 6.40 4.00 7.13
CA GLU A 188 4.97 4.32 7.27
C GLU A 188 4.09 3.66 6.21
N ILE A 189 4.67 3.09 5.17
CA ILE A 189 3.94 2.33 4.14
C ILE A 189 3.20 1.15 4.79
N ARG A 190 1.92 0.97 4.42
CA ARG A 190 1.04 -0.06 4.99
C ARG A 190 0.73 -1.22 4.05
N SER A 191 1.37 -1.26 2.89
CA SER A 191 1.18 -2.33 1.89
C SER A 191 2.24 -3.43 2.00
N LEU A 192 2.06 -4.50 1.24
CA LEU A 192 3.02 -5.61 1.13
C LEU A 192 4.34 -5.18 0.47
N SER A 193 4.36 -4.08 -0.28
CA SER A 193 5.57 -3.53 -0.92
C SER A 193 6.57 -2.96 0.08
N LYS A 194 6.15 -2.62 1.31
CA LYS A 194 6.96 -1.98 2.35
C LYS A 194 8.34 -2.62 2.52
N ASN A 195 8.38 -3.92 2.80
CA ASN A 195 9.64 -4.60 3.10
C ASN A 195 10.60 -4.57 1.90
N ARG A 196 10.07 -4.73 0.68
CA ARG A 196 10.86 -4.67 -0.55
C ARG A 196 11.45 -3.27 -0.77
N ILE A 197 10.67 -2.21 -0.49
CA ILE A 197 11.12 -0.81 -0.59
C ILE A 197 12.21 -0.54 0.46
N ILE A 198 12.01 -0.95 1.71
CA ILE A 198 13.01 -0.78 2.78
C ILE A 198 14.32 -1.49 2.40
N THR A 199 14.26 -2.73 1.92
CA THR A 199 15.45 -3.47 1.47
C THR A 199 16.21 -2.71 0.38
N LEU A 200 15.51 -2.20 -0.64
CA LEU A 200 16.12 -1.36 -1.69
C LEU A 200 16.87 -0.17 -1.09
N LEU A 201 16.23 0.59 -0.19
CA LEU A 201 16.84 1.78 0.41
C LEU A 201 18.05 1.44 1.30
N GLU A 202 18.00 0.30 1.99
CA GLU A 202 19.12 -0.17 2.84
C GLU A 202 20.33 -0.64 2.02
N GLU A 203 20.13 -1.21 0.85
CA GLU A 203 21.19 -1.67 -0.05
C GLU A 203 21.94 -0.51 -0.72
N HIS A 204 21.31 0.65 -0.88
CA HIS A 204 21.84 1.79 -1.64
C HIS A 204 22.27 3.00 -0.78
N ARG A 205 22.04 2.96 0.54
CA ARG A 205 22.39 4.05 1.47
C ARG A 205 23.88 4.20 1.73
#